data_44f428c94302e34fda2be091546b84f6
#
_entry.id   44f428c94302e34fda2be091546b84f6
#
_cell.length_a   1.000
_cell.length_b   1.000
_cell.length_c   1.000
_cell.angle_alpha   90.00
_cell.angle_beta   90.00
_cell.angle_gamma   90.00
#
_symmetry.space_group_name_H-M   'P 1'
#
loop_
_entity.id
_entity.type
_entity.pdbx_description
1 polymer ?
#
loop_
_entity_poly.entity_id
_entity_poly.type
_entity_poly.pdbx_seq_one_letter_code
_entity_poly.pdbx_strand_id
1 'polypeptide(L)'
;MLELKGVNAHYGKLHVLHDLSLSVPEGQRVGVFGHNGAGKTTMLRACLGDLDGCEGDVRYRDQPIRAGEVHHNVAYGMAFVPQGDNVFRELQVAQNLAIAGLKHDATARKRAFDEVYALFPLLAERSEQIAGSLSGGQQQMLALGMALMTQPSILLLDEPTIGLAPVIVRDVLATVTEINRTRGTTVVIVEQNVQATLQNVDRAVVIKSGRVIYDGASAELLKQESLWDLF
;
A
#
# COMPACT_ATOMS: atom_id res chain seq x y z
N MET A 1 -4.36 -5.22 14.15
CA MET A 1 -3.89 -3.94 13.59
C MET A 1 -4.93 -3.31 12.66
N LEU A 2 -5.28 -3.94 11.54
CA LEU A 2 -6.37 -3.54 10.63
C LEU A 2 -7.37 -4.70 10.55
N GLU A 3 -8.66 -4.40 10.66
CA GLU A 3 -9.72 -5.41 10.66
C GLU A 3 -10.90 -4.94 9.81
N LEU A 4 -11.38 -5.80 8.93
CA LEU A 4 -12.60 -5.65 8.15
C LEU A 4 -13.54 -6.79 8.53
N LYS A 5 -14.79 -6.49 8.88
CA LYS A 5 -15.81 -7.47 9.25
C LYS A 5 -17.09 -7.21 8.46
N GLY A 6 -17.47 -8.17 7.63
CA GLY A 6 -18.72 -8.13 6.88
C GLY A 6 -18.84 -6.90 5.97
N VAL A 7 -17.72 -6.46 5.38
CA VAL A 7 -17.69 -5.22 4.60
C VAL A 7 -18.40 -5.40 3.27
N ASN A 8 -19.40 -4.55 3.03
CA ASN A 8 -20.09 -4.39 1.76
C ASN A 8 -19.81 -2.99 1.22
N ALA A 9 -19.40 -2.88 -0.04
CA ALA A 9 -19.07 -1.61 -0.64
C ALA A 9 -19.73 -1.43 -2.01
N HIS A 10 -20.25 -0.22 -2.23
CA HIS A 10 -21.03 0.13 -3.40
C HIS A 10 -20.51 1.41 -4.07
N TYR A 11 -20.55 1.45 -5.41
CA TYR A 11 -20.46 2.68 -6.20
C TYR A 11 -21.83 2.92 -6.86
N GLY A 12 -22.64 3.75 -6.22
CA GLY A 12 -24.03 3.91 -6.61
C GLY A 12 -24.78 2.59 -6.54
N LYS A 13 -25.22 2.05 -7.68
CA LYS A 13 -25.93 0.74 -7.75
C LYS A 13 -24.99 -0.47 -7.89
N LEU A 14 -23.72 -0.26 -8.16
CA LEU A 14 -22.76 -1.35 -8.35
C LEU A 14 -22.25 -1.83 -6.99
N HIS A 15 -22.60 -3.04 -6.59
CA HIS A 15 -22.09 -3.72 -5.42
C HIS A 15 -20.75 -4.39 -5.76
N VAL A 16 -19.67 -4.00 -5.10
CA VAL A 16 -18.30 -4.41 -5.43
C VAL A 16 -17.69 -5.32 -4.38
N LEU A 17 -17.90 -5.04 -3.09
CA LEU A 17 -17.46 -5.94 -2.01
C LEU A 17 -18.69 -6.59 -1.39
N HIS A 18 -18.61 -7.90 -1.17
CA HIS A 18 -19.71 -8.73 -0.69
C HIS A 18 -19.32 -9.48 0.59
N ASP A 19 -19.71 -8.95 1.75
CA ASP A 19 -19.46 -9.55 3.06
C ASP A 19 -17.96 -9.87 3.27
N LEU A 20 -17.09 -8.93 2.85
CA LEU A 20 -15.66 -9.14 2.91
C LEU A 20 -15.15 -9.01 4.33
N SER A 21 -14.48 -10.05 4.81
CA SER A 21 -13.83 -10.05 6.12
C SER A 21 -12.36 -10.38 5.98
N LEU A 22 -11.50 -9.57 6.63
CA LEU A 22 -10.06 -9.70 6.61
C LEU A 22 -9.47 -9.09 7.87
N SER A 23 -8.50 -9.75 8.49
CA SER A 23 -7.71 -9.17 9.58
C SER A 23 -6.24 -9.11 9.19
N VAL A 24 -5.57 -8.01 9.49
CA VAL A 24 -4.13 -7.83 9.25
C VAL A 24 -3.46 -7.58 10.60
N PRO A 25 -2.70 -8.54 11.12
CA PRO A 25 -1.88 -8.37 12.33
C PRO A 25 -0.82 -7.28 12.17
N GLU A 26 -0.36 -6.75 13.30
CA GLU A 26 0.74 -5.78 13.32
C GLU A 26 2.03 -6.43 12.83
N GLY A 27 2.81 -5.69 12.04
CA GLY A 27 4.09 -6.13 11.49
C GLY A 27 3.99 -7.17 10.37
N GLN A 28 2.80 -7.62 9.98
CA GLN A 28 2.63 -8.60 8.91
C GLN A 28 2.65 -7.92 7.53
N ARG A 29 3.21 -8.62 6.54
CA ARG A 29 3.11 -8.27 5.12
C ARG A 29 2.06 -9.15 4.47
N VAL A 30 0.97 -8.55 3.99
CA VAL A 30 -0.15 -9.23 3.35
C VAL A 30 -0.23 -8.84 1.89
N GLY A 31 -0.15 -9.82 0.99
CA GLY A 31 -0.42 -9.66 -0.43
C GLY A 31 -1.89 -9.94 -0.72
N VAL A 32 -2.55 -9.01 -1.42
CA VAL A 32 -3.94 -9.16 -1.84
C VAL A 32 -3.99 -9.27 -3.36
N PHE A 33 -4.51 -10.38 -3.86
CA PHE A 33 -4.49 -10.75 -5.25
C PHE A 33 -5.91 -10.91 -5.81
N GLY A 34 -6.03 -10.91 -7.13
CA GLY A 34 -7.29 -11.11 -7.86
C GLY A 34 -7.29 -10.36 -9.18
N HIS A 35 -8.20 -10.72 -10.07
CA HIS A 35 -8.36 -10.06 -11.37
C HIS A 35 -8.71 -8.57 -11.25
N ASN A 36 -8.58 -7.84 -12.36
CA ASN A 36 -9.08 -6.47 -12.46
C ASN A 36 -10.60 -6.46 -12.22
N GLY A 37 -11.04 -5.51 -11.40
CA GLY A 37 -12.44 -5.43 -10.97
C GLY A 37 -12.85 -6.40 -9.86
N ALA A 38 -11.93 -7.20 -9.29
CA ALA A 38 -12.24 -8.11 -8.18
C ALA A 38 -12.60 -7.40 -6.87
N GLY A 39 -12.32 -6.09 -6.74
CA GLY A 39 -12.60 -5.30 -5.54
C GLY A 39 -11.37 -4.92 -4.71
N LYS A 40 -10.15 -5.20 -5.17
CA LYS A 40 -8.90 -4.96 -4.43
C LYS A 40 -8.70 -3.50 -4.02
N THR A 41 -8.72 -2.57 -4.98
CA THR A 41 -8.64 -1.12 -4.73
C THR A 41 -9.79 -0.63 -3.84
N THR A 42 -11.01 -1.18 -4.06
CA THR A 42 -12.18 -0.85 -3.25
C THR A 42 -11.97 -1.27 -1.79
N MET A 43 -11.37 -2.42 -1.55
CA MET A 43 -10.99 -2.86 -0.20
C MET A 43 -10.00 -1.88 0.45
N LEU A 44 -8.94 -1.45 -0.26
CA LEU A 44 -8.00 -0.45 0.28
C LEU A 44 -8.67 0.89 0.57
N ARG A 45 -9.58 1.34 -0.30
CA ARG A 45 -10.36 2.56 -0.07
C ARG A 45 -11.31 2.43 1.12
N ALA A 46 -11.92 1.26 1.34
CA ALA A 46 -12.69 0.97 2.55
C ALA A 46 -11.82 1.09 3.81
N CYS A 47 -10.59 0.57 3.79
CA CYS A 47 -9.63 0.69 4.89
C CYS A 47 -9.28 2.15 5.22
N LEU A 48 -9.31 3.04 4.23
CA LEU A 48 -9.03 4.47 4.39
C LEU A 48 -10.26 5.28 4.81
N GLY A 49 -11.47 4.72 4.70
CA GLY A 49 -12.72 5.46 4.83
C GLY A 49 -13.03 6.35 3.62
N ASP A 50 -12.46 6.03 2.45
CA ASP A 50 -12.62 6.78 1.19
C ASP A 50 -13.72 6.17 0.30
N LEU A 51 -14.84 5.83 0.92
CA LEU A 51 -16.03 5.29 0.23
C LEU A 51 -17.30 5.78 0.89
N ASP A 52 -18.19 6.39 0.11
CA ASP A 52 -19.51 6.85 0.59
C ASP A 52 -20.49 5.68 0.84
N GLY A 53 -20.38 4.61 0.06
CA GLY A 53 -21.25 3.43 0.12
C GLY A 53 -20.52 2.22 0.74
N CYS A 54 -20.09 2.34 2.00
CA CYS A 54 -19.43 1.25 2.74
C CYS A 54 -20.22 0.89 3.99
N GLU A 55 -20.63 -0.37 4.10
CA GLU A 55 -21.30 -0.97 5.27
C GLU A 55 -20.40 -2.02 5.89
N GLY A 56 -20.65 -2.38 7.15
CA GLY A 56 -19.83 -3.31 7.92
C GLY A 56 -18.92 -2.58 8.90
N ASP A 57 -18.00 -3.30 9.52
CA ASP A 57 -17.09 -2.74 10.54
C ASP A 57 -15.66 -2.75 10.02
N VAL A 58 -15.05 -1.57 9.90
CA VAL A 58 -13.63 -1.41 9.56
C VAL A 58 -12.93 -0.74 10.73
N ARG A 59 -11.90 -1.39 11.27
CA ARG A 59 -11.14 -0.89 12.42
C ARG A 59 -9.65 -0.85 12.13
N TYR A 60 -9.02 0.18 12.62
CA TYR A 60 -7.58 0.32 12.66
C TYR A 60 -7.12 0.60 14.10
N ARG A 61 -6.25 -0.27 14.67
CA ARG A 61 -5.84 -0.19 16.09
C ARG A 61 -7.04 -0.10 17.03
N ASP A 62 -8.02 -0.96 16.80
CA ASP A 62 -9.28 -1.05 17.56
C ASP A 62 -10.18 0.20 17.49
N GLN A 63 -9.77 1.22 16.74
CA GLN A 63 -10.59 2.41 16.48
C GLN A 63 -11.37 2.24 15.16
N PRO A 64 -12.65 2.57 15.12
CA PRO A 64 -13.42 2.52 13.89
C PRO A 64 -12.88 3.53 12.87
N ILE A 65 -12.79 3.10 11.62
CA ILE A 65 -12.48 3.97 10.50
C ILE A 65 -13.66 4.90 10.26
N ARG A 66 -13.39 6.19 10.12
CA ARG A 66 -14.40 7.21 9.88
C ARG A 66 -14.62 7.38 8.39
N ALA A 67 -15.82 7.05 7.91
CA ALA A 67 -16.19 7.26 6.52
C ALA A 67 -16.14 8.75 6.16
N GLY A 68 -15.57 9.08 5.00
CA GLY A 68 -15.40 10.46 4.53
C GLY A 68 -14.29 11.28 5.23
N GLU A 69 -13.68 10.76 6.29
CA GLU A 69 -12.63 11.46 7.06
C GLU A 69 -11.23 10.88 6.80
N VAL A 70 -10.85 10.70 5.54
CA VAL A 70 -9.55 10.10 5.14
C VAL A 70 -8.37 10.77 5.84
N HIS A 71 -8.37 12.11 5.93
CA HIS A 71 -7.30 12.87 6.59
C HIS A 71 -7.15 12.50 8.07
N HIS A 72 -8.26 12.24 8.77
CA HIS A 72 -8.27 11.81 10.16
C HIS A 72 -7.72 10.38 10.27
N ASN A 73 -8.20 9.45 9.43
CA ASN A 73 -7.75 8.06 9.45
C ASN A 73 -6.24 7.94 9.14
N VAL A 74 -5.75 8.71 8.15
CA VAL A 74 -4.31 8.80 7.83
C VAL A 74 -3.50 9.38 9.00
N ALA A 75 -4.04 10.35 9.75
CA ALA A 75 -3.34 10.93 10.89
C ALA A 75 -3.05 9.92 12.02
N TYR A 76 -3.80 8.81 12.08
CA TYR A 76 -3.54 7.72 13.01
C TYR A 76 -2.36 6.81 12.63
N GLY A 77 -1.64 7.12 11.55
CA GLY A 77 -0.44 6.39 11.14
C GLY A 77 -0.67 5.44 9.98
N MET A 78 -1.68 5.67 9.15
CA MET A 78 -1.84 5.00 7.85
C MET A 78 -1.12 5.80 6.77
N ALA A 79 -0.52 5.11 5.80
CA ALA A 79 -0.11 5.72 4.54
C ALA A 79 -0.65 4.90 3.38
N PHE A 80 -1.03 5.58 2.31
CA PHE A 80 -1.55 4.97 1.11
C PHE A 80 -0.78 5.46 -0.11
N VAL A 81 -0.33 4.52 -0.92
CA VAL A 81 0.24 4.78 -2.24
C VAL A 81 -0.73 4.22 -3.27
N PRO A 82 -1.51 5.08 -3.94
CA PRO A 82 -2.47 4.66 -4.96
C PRO A 82 -1.75 4.20 -6.23
N GLN A 83 -2.48 3.55 -7.11
CA GLN A 83 -2.01 3.23 -8.45
C GLN A 83 -1.82 4.51 -9.27
N GLY A 84 -0.70 4.63 -9.99
CA GLY A 84 -0.48 5.69 -10.98
C GLY A 84 0.35 6.87 -10.49
N ASP A 85 -0.02 8.09 -10.91
CA ASP A 85 0.75 9.32 -10.67
C ASP A 85 0.69 9.75 -9.19
N ASN A 86 1.74 9.40 -8.46
CA ASN A 86 1.82 9.57 -7.00
C ASN A 86 2.83 10.64 -6.57
N VAL A 87 3.34 11.45 -7.51
CA VAL A 87 4.33 12.48 -7.25
C VAL A 87 3.92 13.82 -7.85
N PHE A 88 4.33 14.91 -7.23
CA PHE A 88 4.16 16.25 -7.79
C PHE A 88 5.25 16.46 -8.88
N ARG A 89 4.87 16.20 -10.12
CA ARG A 89 5.82 16.11 -11.25
C ARG A 89 6.61 17.38 -11.53
N GLU A 90 6.04 18.54 -11.21
CA GLU A 90 6.66 19.86 -11.43
C GLU A 90 7.61 20.27 -10.31
N LEU A 91 7.60 19.53 -9.19
CA LEU A 91 8.44 19.79 -8.04
C LEU A 91 9.70 18.92 -8.04
N GLN A 92 10.74 19.40 -7.36
CA GLN A 92 11.93 18.61 -7.11
C GLN A 92 11.65 17.41 -6.21
N VAL A 93 12.51 16.39 -6.24
CA VAL A 93 12.46 15.21 -5.36
C VAL A 93 12.39 15.64 -3.88
N ALA A 94 13.31 16.52 -3.44
CA ALA A 94 13.32 17.00 -2.05
C ALA A 94 12.04 17.76 -1.67
N GLN A 95 11.44 18.51 -2.60
CA GLN A 95 10.20 19.23 -2.36
C GLN A 95 9.00 18.27 -2.20
N ASN A 96 8.93 17.21 -3.02
CA ASN A 96 7.95 16.16 -2.88
C ASN A 96 7.99 15.53 -1.47
N LEU A 97 9.18 15.14 -1.02
CA LEU A 97 9.39 14.59 0.31
C LEU A 97 9.04 15.61 1.40
N ALA A 98 9.43 16.87 1.24
CA ALA A 98 9.15 17.93 2.21
C ALA A 98 7.66 18.14 2.44
N ILE A 99 6.85 18.15 1.36
CA ILE A 99 5.39 18.28 1.43
C ILE A 99 4.78 17.15 2.25
N ALA A 100 5.21 15.91 2.00
CA ALA A 100 4.70 14.74 2.73
C ALA A 100 5.03 14.80 4.24
N GLY A 101 6.15 15.43 4.61
CA GLY A 101 6.59 15.57 5.99
C GLY A 101 6.11 16.84 6.71
N LEU A 102 5.24 17.67 6.13
CA LEU A 102 4.89 19.00 6.67
C LEU A 102 4.26 18.95 8.07
N LYS A 103 3.56 17.87 8.43
CA LYS A 103 2.93 17.73 9.74
C LYS A 103 3.91 17.46 10.90
N HIS A 104 5.16 17.10 10.58
CA HIS A 104 6.19 16.84 11.57
C HIS A 104 6.93 18.12 11.95
N ASP A 105 7.38 18.20 13.20
CA ASP A 105 8.33 19.22 13.60
C ASP A 105 9.66 19.10 12.84
N ALA A 106 10.52 20.11 12.94
CA ALA A 106 11.77 20.17 12.18
C ALA A 106 12.71 18.98 12.47
N THR A 107 12.75 18.50 13.71
CA THR A 107 13.61 17.38 14.14
C THR A 107 13.10 16.05 13.61
N ALA A 108 11.80 15.76 13.78
CA ALA A 108 11.17 14.55 13.27
C ALA A 108 11.22 14.51 11.73
N ARG A 109 10.97 15.66 11.07
CA ARG A 109 11.07 15.76 9.61
C ARG A 109 12.48 15.49 9.11
N LYS A 110 13.51 16.06 9.75
CA LYS A 110 14.90 15.78 9.37
C LYS A 110 15.22 14.29 9.50
N ARG A 111 14.83 13.65 10.61
CA ARG A 111 15.02 12.22 10.82
C ARG A 111 14.32 11.40 9.72
N ALA A 112 13.08 11.75 9.36
CA ALA A 112 12.35 11.08 8.28
C ALA A 112 13.08 11.22 6.93
N PHE A 113 13.66 12.39 6.60
CA PHE A 113 14.50 12.57 5.42
C PHE A 113 15.73 11.65 5.44
N ASP A 114 16.48 11.65 6.55
CA ASP A 114 17.69 10.83 6.69
C ASP A 114 17.36 9.34 6.47
N GLU A 115 16.24 8.88 7.03
CA GLU A 115 15.76 7.50 6.89
C GLU A 115 15.30 7.17 5.46
N VAL A 116 14.57 8.08 4.80
CA VAL A 116 14.14 7.90 3.40
C VAL A 116 15.35 7.85 2.47
N TYR A 117 16.32 8.73 2.67
CA TYR A 117 17.54 8.76 1.84
C TYR A 117 18.45 7.54 2.11
N ALA A 118 18.44 6.97 3.30
CA ALA A 118 19.13 5.71 3.58
C ALA A 118 18.50 4.53 2.85
N LEU A 119 17.15 4.50 2.76
CA LEU A 119 16.42 3.46 2.02
C LEU A 119 16.48 3.64 0.49
N PHE A 120 16.54 4.89 0.05
CA PHE A 120 16.55 5.28 -1.37
C PHE A 120 17.71 6.22 -1.67
N PRO A 121 18.97 5.75 -1.73
CA PRO A 121 20.14 6.61 -1.98
C PRO A 121 20.01 7.42 -3.27
N LEU A 122 19.38 6.85 -4.29
CA LEU A 122 19.10 7.52 -5.55
C LEU A 122 18.27 8.80 -5.39
N LEU A 123 17.35 8.84 -4.43
CA LEU A 123 16.54 10.05 -4.17
C LEU A 123 17.40 11.15 -3.52
N ALA A 124 18.40 10.77 -2.71
CA ALA A 124 19.36 11.74 -2.17
C ALA A 124 20.25 12.32 -3.26
N GLU A 125 20.80 11.48 -4.15
CA GLU A 125 21.62 11.89 -5.28
C GLU A 125 20.87 12.82 -6.25
N ARG A 126 19.55 12.65 -6.37
CA ARG A 126 18.68 13.38 -7.29
C ARG A 126 17.74 14.35 -6.59
N SER A 127 18.08 14.78 -5.37
CA SER A 127 17.21 15.60 -4.52
C SER A 127 16.72 16.90 -5.18
N GLU A 128 17.55 17.51 -6.04
CA GLU A 128 17.23 18.74 -6.77
C GLU A 128 16.58 18.49 -8.15
N GLN A 129 16.52 17.23 -8.61
CA GLN A 129 15.95 16.87 -9.90
C GLN A 129 14.42 17.02 -9.88
N ILE A 130 13.83 17.52 -10.96
CA ILE A 130 12.38 17.60 -11.16
C ILE A 130 11.80 16.19 -11.24
N ALA A 131 10.80 15.87 -10.39
CA ALA A 131 10.25 14.54 -10.26
C ALA A 131 9.64 13.99 -11.55
N GLY A 132 9.09 14.85 -12.39
CA GLY A 132 8.55 14.47 -13.71
C GLY A 132 9.59 13.94 -14.70
N SER A 133 10.90 14.24 -14.49
CA SER A 133 12.01 13.75 -15.33
C SER A 133 12.59 12.40 -14.86
N LEU A 134 12.14 11.88 -13.74
CA LEU A 134 12.50 10.56 -13.24
C LEU A 134 11.85 9.45 -14.09
N SER A 135 12.49 8.29 -14.18
CA SER A 135 11.83 7.09 -14.73
C SER A 135 10.63 6.64 -13.87
N GLY A 136 9.71 5.87 -14.45
CA GLY A 136 8.53 5.38 -13.70
C GLY A 136 8.90 4.66 -12.39
N GLY A 137 9.93 3.80 -12.42
CA GLY A 137 10.41 3.14 -11.20
C GLY A 137 11.00 4.09 -10.16
N GLN A 138 11.69 5.15 -10.60
CA GLN A 138 12.21 6.19 -9.71
C GLN A 138 11.09 7.05 -9.13
N GLN A 139 10.05 7.34 -9.91
CA GLN A 139 8.85 8.02 -9.41
C GLN A 139 8.13 7.15 -8.38
N GLN A 140 8.08 5.82 -8.59
CA GLN A 140 7.51 4.91 -7.61
C GLN A 140 8.32 4.86 -6.30
N MET A 141 9.67 4.86 -6.40
CA MET A 141 10.53 4.98 -5.21
C MET A 141 10.29 6.31 -4.48
N LEU A 142 10.09 7.40 -5.22
CA LEU A 142 9.74 8.70 -4.62
C LEU A 142 8.38 8.66 -3.93
N ALA A 143 7.36 8.04 -4.53
CA ALA A 143 6.04 7.88 -3.94
C ALA A 143 6.10 7.07 -2.62
N LEU A 144 6.86 5.98 -2.59
CA LEU A 144 7.14 5.23 -1.37
C LEU A 144 7.88 6.08 -0.33
N GLY A 145 8.88 6.86 -0.77
CA GLY A 145 9.59 7.81 0.09
C GLY A 145 8.65 8.83 0.71
N MET A 146 7.75 9.43 -0.08
CA MET A 146 6.72 10.36 0.42
C MET A 146 5.80 9.70 1.46
N ALA A 147 5.35 8.47 1.21
CA ALA A 147 4.56 7.71 2.19
C ALA A 147 5.34 7.52 3.50
N LEU A 148 6.62 7.18 3.43
CA LEU A 148 7.49 6.98 4.59
C LEU A 148 7.81 8.26 5.36
N MET A 149 7.80 9.43 4.69
CA MET A 149 7.93 10.72 5.37
C MET A 149 6.84 10.94 6.43
N THR A 150 5.68 10.26 6.31
CA THR A 150 4.62 10.33 7.33
C THR A 150 4.85 9.42 8.54
N GLN A 151 5.91 8.62 8.55
CA GLN A 151 6.25 7.61 9.57
C GLN A 151 5.08 6.66 9.90
N PRO A 152 4.56 5.93 8.89
CA PRO A 152 3.34 5.16 9.04
C PRO A 152 3.58 3.87 9.84
N SER A 153 2.55 3.44 10.56
CA SER A 153 2.51 2.11 11.19
C SER A 153 1.96 1.04 10.24
N ILE A 154 1.18 1.47 9.25
CA ILE A 154 0.69 0.62 8.16
C ILE A 154 0.84 1.32 6.82
N LEU A 155 1.31 0.58 5.83
CA LEU A 155 1.49 1.01 4.45
C LEU A 155 0.53 0.22 3.56
N LEU A 156 -0.39 0.91 2.93
CA LEU A 156 -1.34 0.38 1.96
C LEU A 156 -0.84 0.72 0.55
N LEU A 157 -0.59 -0.30 -0.27
CA LEU A 157 -0.02 -0.15 -1.61
C LEU A 157 -0.96 -0.72 -2.65
N ASP A 158 -1.36 0.10 -3.61
CA ASP A 158 -2.24 -0.31 -4.71
C ASP A 158 -1.45 -0.43 -6.01
N GLU A 159 -1.14 -1.66 -6.41
CA GLU A 159 -0.41 -2.04 -7.63
C GLU A 159 0.90 -1.25 -7.83
N PRO A 160 1.79 -1.20 -6.81
CA PRO A 160 2.99 -0.35 -6.86
C PRO A 160 4.00 -0.77 -7.92
N THR A 161 3.84 -1.94 -8.56
CA THR A 161 4.79 -2.42 -9.57
C THR A 161 4.24 -2.41 -11.00
N ILE A 162 3.02 -1.90 -11.19
CA ILE A 162 2.39 -1.90 -12.52
C ILE A 162 3.21 -1.10 -13.54
N GLY A 163 3.41 -1.68 -14.72
CA GLY A 163 4.13 -1.02 -15.82
C GLY A 163 5.65 -0.90 -15.62
N LEU A 164 6.21 -1.46 -14.54
CA LEU A 164 7.64 -1.43 -14.28
C LEU A 164 8.38 -2.63 -14.90
N ALA A 165 9.65 -2.41 -15.27
CA ALA A 165 10.51 -3.49 -15.73
C ALA A 165 10.78 -4.51 -14.60
N PRO A 166 10.98 -5.81 -14.92
CA PRO A 166 11.13 -6.87 -13.90
C PRO A 166 12.23 -6.63 -12.86
N VAL A 167 13.31 -5.95 -13.23
CA VAL A 167 14.38 -5.59 -12.29
C VAL A 167 13.85 -4.60 -11.25
N ILE A 168 13.13 -3.56 -11.70
CA ILE A 168 12.57 -2.52 -10.83
C ILE A 168 11.47 -3.09 -9.92
N VAL A 169 10.65 -4.03 -10.42
CA VAL A 169 9.67 -4.74 -9.60
C VAL A 169 10.33 -5.39 -8.40
N ARG A 170 11.45 -6.10 -8.62
CA ARG A 170 12.22 -6.74 -7.53
C ARG A 170 12.73 -5.72 -6.53
N ASP A 171 13.29 -4.60 -7.01
CA ASP A 171 13.84 -3.55 -6.16
C ASP A 171 12.74 -2.91 -5.29
N VAL A 172 11.57 -2.61 -5.86
CA VAL A 172 10.43 -2.05 -5.14
C VAL A 172 9.95 -3.03 -4.05
N LEU A 173 9.74 -4.30 -4.39
CA LEU A 173 9.28 -5.32 -3.44
C LEU A 173 10.32 -5.60 -2.35
N ALA A 174 11.60 -5.64 -2.68
CA ALA A 174 12.69 -5.77 -1.71
C ALA A 174 12.71 -4.58 -0.74
N THR A 175 12.51 -3.37 -1.26
CA THR A 175 12.43 -2.16 -0.41
C THR A 175 11.23 -2.22 0.53
N VAL A 176 10.05 -2.65 0.07
CA VAL A 176 8.87 -2.84 0.92
C VAL A 176 9.15 -3.86 2.03
N THR A 177 9.84 -4.95 1.70
CA THR A 177 10.29 -5.95 2.68
C THR A 177 11.25 -5.34 3.70
N GLU A 178 12.21 -4.53 3.26
CA GLU A 178 13.19 -3.86 4.14
C GLU A 178 12.51 -2.83 5.08
N ILE A 179 11.53 -2.07 4.58
CA ILE A 179 10.72 -1.16 5.40
C ILE A 179 10.03 -1.93 6.53
N ASN A 180 9.38 -3.05 6.22
CA ASN A 180 8.74 -3.88 7.23
C ASN A 180 9.75 -4.42 8.24
N ARG A 181 10.88 -4.97 7.77
CA ARG A 181 11.92 -5.58 8.62
C ARG A 181 12.57 -4.58 9.58
N THR A 182 12.85 -3.36 9.12
CA THR A 182 13.60 -2.36 9.89
C THR A 182 12.72 -1.50 10.79
N ARG A 183 11.46 -1.28 10.40
CA ARG A 183 10.53 -0.38 11.12
C ARG A 183 9.35 -1.10 11.77
N GLY A 184 9.16 -2.39 11.48
CA GLY A 184 7.96 -3.12 11.92
C GLY A 184 6.68 -2.63 11.25
N THR A 185 6.77 -1.81 10.20
CA THR A 185 5.60 -1.28 9.49
C THR A 185 4.79 -2.42 8.90
N THR A 186 3.51 -2.48 9.22
CA THR A 186 2.57 -3.42 8.61
C THR A 186 2.38 -3.06 7.14
N VAL A 187 2.30 -4.05 6.26
CA VAL A 187 2.14 -3.82 4.82
C VAL A 187 0.93 -4.58 4.27
N VAL A 188 0.08 -3.89 3.54
CA VAL A 188 -0.93 -4.48 2.67
C VAL A 188 -0.62 -4.05 1.25
N ILE A 189 -0.27 -5.01 0.40
CA ILE A 189 0.07 -4.76 -0.99
C ILE A 189 -0.94 -5.47 -1.90
N VAL A 190 -1.67 -4.69 -2.67
CA VAL A 190 -2.52 -5.18 -3.77
C VAL A 190 -1.67 -5.28 -5.01
N GLU A 191 -1.68 -6.43 -5.68
CA GLU A 191 -0.83 -6.66 -6.87
C GLU A 191 -1.46 -7.62 -7.88
N GLN A 192 -1.01 -7.46 -9.14
CA GLN A 192 -1.29 -8.37 -10.23
C GLN A 192 -0.09 -9.30 -10.51
N ASN A 193 1.12 -8.88 -10.16
CA ASN A 193 2.34 -9.69 -10.26
C ASN A 193 2.41 -10.68 -9.10
N VAL A 194 1.59 -11.72 -9.19
CA VAL A 194 1.40 -12.70 -8.11
C VAL A 194 2.72 -13.33 -7.66
N GLN A 195 3.49 -13.89 -8.61
CA GLN A 195 4.69 -14.67 -8.29
C GLN A 195 5.76 -13.83 -7.58
N ALA A 196 6.05 -12.63 -8.09
CA ALA A 196 7.06 -11.77 -7.48
C ALA A 196 6.61 -11.28 -6.08
N THR A 197 5.33 -10.96 -5.92
CA THR A 197 4.80 -10.45 -4.65
C THR A 197 4.72 -11.54 -3.58
N LEU A 198 4.31 -12.78 -3.93
CA LEU A 198 4.25 -13.90 -2.99
C LEU A 198 5.60 -14.21 -2.34
N GLN A 199 6.71 -13.95 -3.02
CA GLN A 199 8.06 -14.12 -2.47
C GLN A 199 8.44 -13.06 -1.42
N ASN A 200 7.67 -11.96 -1.35
CA ASN A 200 7.95 -10.79 -0.52
C ASN A 200 6.90 -10.51 0.56
N VAL A 201 5.87 -11.36 0.67
CA VAL A 201 4.83 -11.24 1.70
C VAL A 201 4.75 -12.51 2.55
N ASP A 202 4.19 -12.38 3.76
CA ASP A 202 4.06 -13.50 4.69
C ASP A 202 2.75 -14.26 4.45
N ARG A 203 1.71 -13.54 4.03
CA ARG A 203 0.35 -14.06 3.85
C ARG A 203 -0.22 -13.59 2.52
N ALA A 204 -0.98 -14.46 1.89
CA ALA A 204 -1.68 -14.21 0.65
C ALA A 204 -3.19 -14.27 0.86
N VAL A 205 -3.89 -13.29 0.32
CA VAL A 205 -5.35 -13.21 0.27
C VAL A 205 -5.76 -13.10 -1.19
N VAL A 206 -6.69 -13.92 -1.64
CA VAL A 206 -7.22 -13.82 -3.01
C VAL A 206 -8.67 -13.34 -2.96
N ILE A 207 -8.96 -12.27 -3.69
CA ILE A 207 -10.29 -11.71 -3.83
C ILE A 207 -10.82 -12.03 -5.23
N LYS A 208 -12.03 -12.58 -5.29
CA LYS A 208 -12.77 -12.86 -6.53
C LYS A 208 -14.20 -12.37 -6.38
N SER A 209 -14.64 -11.51 -7.30
CA SER A 209 -15.99 -10.92 -7.28
C SER A 209 -16.37 -10.35 -5.90
N GLY A 210 -15.48 -9.57 -5.31
CA GLY A 210 -15.71 -8.90 -4.03
C GLY A 210 -15.69 -9.77 -2.77
N ARG A 211 -15.30 -11.04 -2.88
CA ARG A 211 -15.23 -12.01 -1.77
C ARG A 211 -13.82 -12.54 -1.59
N VAL A 212 -13.41 -12.80 -0.36
CA VAL A 212 -12.18 -13.55 -0.08
C VAL A 212 -12.45 -15.03 -0.39
N ILE A 213 -11.64 -15.61 -1.30
CA ILE A 213 -11.73 -17.03 -1.68
C ILE A 213 -10.53 -17.84 -1.21
N TYR A 214 -9.45 -17.18 -0.83
CA TYR A 214 -8.27 -17.78 -0.22
C TYR A 214 -7.66 -16.82 0.79
N ASP A 215 -7.18 -17.36 1.89
CA ASP A 215 -6.50 -16.65 2.95
C ASP A 215 -5.55 -17.61 3.68
N GLY A 216 -4.25 -17.47 3.44
CA GLY A 216 -3.26 -18.40 3.97
C GLY A 216 -1.82 -17.93 3.81
N ALA A 217 -0.87 -18.75 4.23
CA ALA A 217 0.55 -18.46 4.11
C ALA A 217 0.97 -18.34 2.64
N SER A 218 1.75 -17.32 2.30
CA SER A 218 2.23 -17.09 0.93
C SER A 218 3.06 -18.26 0.40
N ALA A 219 3.86 -18.90 1.28
CA ALA A 219 4.68 -20.03 0.96
C ALA A 219 3.86 -21.30 0.60
N GLU A 220 2.65 -21.44 1.12
CA GLU A 220 1.75 -22.55 0.76
C GLU A 220 1.14 -22.32 -0.61
N LEU A 221 0.74 -21.07 -0.89
CA LEU A 221 0.18 -20.71 -2.19
C LEU A 221 1.22 -20.85 -3.31
N LEU A 222 2.50 -20.52 -3.06
CA LEU A 222 3.59 -20.69 -4.03
C LEU A 222 3.84 -22.15 -4.42
N LYS A 223 3.46 -23.12 -3.59
CA LYS A 223 3.65 -24.56 -3.85
C LYS A 223 2.51 -25.19 -4.63
N GLN A 224 1.39 -24.48 -4.79
CA GLN A 224 0.22 -25.01 -5.49
C GLN A 224 0.46 -24.99 -7.01
N GLU A 225 0.40 -26.17 -7.65
CA GLU A 225 0.51 -26.30 -9.11
C GLU A 225 -0.66 -25.58 -9.82
N SER A 226 -1.82 -25.50 -9.18
CA SER A 226 -3.04 -24.84 -9.66
C SER A 226 -3.17 -23.39 -9.19
N LEU A 227 -2.07 -22.72 -8.87
CA LEU A 227 -2.08 -21.31 -8.43
C LEU A 227 -2.95 -20.42 -9.34
N TRP A 228 -2.88 -20.66 -10.64
CA TRP A 228 -3.58 -19.85 -11.65
C TRP A 228 -5.09 -20.10 -11.74
N ASP A 229 -5.60 -21.20 -11.17
CA ASP A 229 -7.04 -21.50 -11.15
C ASP A 229 -7.81 -20.61 -10.14
N LEU A 230 -7.08 -19.97 -9.24
CA LEU A 230 -7.67 -19.03 -8.27
C LEU A 230 -7.93 -17.64 -8.88
N PHE A 231 -7.30 -17.35 -10.02
CA PHE A 231 -7.37 -16.04 -10.67
C PHE A 231 -8.25 -16.09 -11.90
#